data_2c97127205513feb1afb768b1e7c72cd
#
_entry.id   2c97127205513feb1afb768b1e7c72cd
#
_cell.length_a   1.000
_cell.length_b   1.000
_cell.length_c   1.000
_cell.angle_alpha   90.00
_cell.angle_beta   90.00
_cell.angle_gamma   90.00
#
_symmetry.space_group_name_H-M   'P 1'
#
loop_
_entity.id
_entity.type
_entity.pdbx_description
1 polymer ?
#
loop_
_entity_poly.entity_id
_entity_poly.type
_entity_poly.pdbx_seq_one_letter_code
_entity_poly.pdbx_strand_id
1 'polypeptide(L)'
;MTPEEHLDNLVRHIGLVRDACLLLGRRLMAKGRLDFGRHLIAHGFIHDASKFHGVEWECLHTSDEVPRERLEVAVRPHRRTNEHHPEYWGGIENMPELFVAEMVCDWYARSQEFGTDLREWIRGHAYERFHIEPESEQHAWITYFVETLLGKPFG
;
A
#
# COMPACT_ATOMS: atom_id res chain seq x y z
N MET A 1 17.10 -14.58 8.04
CA MET A 1 17.11 -13.10 7.87
C MET A 1 17.40 -12.43 9.21
N THR A 2 18.46 -11.65 9.27
CA THR A 2 18.86 -10.96 10.51
C THR A 2 17.93 -9.76 10.81
N PRO A 3 17.94 -9.22 12.05
CA PRO A 3 17.21 -7.97 12.36
C PRO A 3 17.61 -6.80 11.47
N GLU A 4 18.87 -6.68 11.10
CA GLU A 4 19.36 -5.66 10.18
C GLU A 4 18.75 -5.84 8.77
N GLU A 5 18.72 -7.06 8.25
CA GLU A 5 18.11 -7.35 6.94
C GLU A 5 16.59 -7.07 6.94
N HIS A 6 15.89 -7.36 8.03
CA HIS A 6 14.48 -6.99 8.20
C HIS A 6 14.28 -5.48 8.17
N LEU A 7 15.14 -4.75 8.88
CA LEU A 7 15.10 -3.29 8.88
C LEU A 7 15.39 -2.71 7.50
N ASP A 8 16.41 -3.21 6.82
CA ASP A 8 16.77 -2.77 5.46
C ASP A 8 15.62 -3.03 4.47
N ASN A 9 14.97 -4.18 4.56
CA ASN A 9 13.80 -4.49 3.74
C ASN A 9 12.62 -3.55 4.02
N LEU A 10 12.37 -3.24 5.29
CA LEU A 10 11.31 -2.29 5.68
C LEU A 10 11.61 -0.88 5.15
N VAL A 11 12.81 -0.38 5.37
CA VAL A 11 13.23 0.95 4.88
C VAL A 11 13.15 1.02 3.36
N ARG A 12 13.59 -0.03 2.66
CA ARG A 12 13.48 -0.13 1.20
C ARG A 12 12.03 -0.10 0.74
N HIS A 13 11.15 -0.88 1.37
CA HIS A 13 9.73 -0.89 1.04
C HIS A 13 9.10 0.49 1.20
N ILE A 14 9.30 1.12 2.35
CA ILE A 14 8.77 2.46 2.64
C ILE A 14 9.32 3.49 1.64
N GLY A 15 10.59 3.38 1.26
CA GLY A 15 11.18 4.22 0.22
C GLY A 15 10.51 4.05 -1.14
N LEU A 16 10.19 2.82 -1.54
CA LEU A 16 9.48 2.53 -2.78
C LEU A 16 8.03 3.06 -2.75
N VAL A 17 7.33 2.93 -1.63
CA VAL A 17 5.98 3.50 -1.47
C VAL A 17 6.02 5.02 -1.54
N ARG A 18 6.97 5.65 -0.86
CA ARG A 18 7.15 7.10 -0.92
C ARG A 18 7.40 7.57 -2.36
N ASP A 19 8.26 6.89 -3.09
CA ASP A 19 8.59 7.24 -4.48
C ASP A 19 7.36 7.05 -5.39
N ALA A 20 6.57 6.01 -5.18
CA ALA A 20 5.31 5.78 -5.89
C ALA A 20 4.28 6.89 -5.59
N CYS A 21 4.12 7.28 -4.32
CA CYS A 21 3.24 8.38 -3.93
C CYS A 21 3.69 9.73 -4.50
N LEU A 22 4.99 9.98 -4.57
CA LEU A 22 5.55 11.15 -5.23
C LEU A 22 5.23 11.17 -6.72
N LEU A 23 5.44 10.06 -7.41
CA LEU A 23 5.17 9.95 -8.84
C LEU A 23 3.68 10.11 -9.15
N LEU A 24 2.83 9.34 -8.49
CA LEU A 24 1.38 9.40 -8.68
C LEU A 24 0.84 10.78 -8.28
N GLY A 25 1.25 11.29 -7.14
CA GLY A 25 0.82 12.61 -6.65
C GLY A 25 1.17 13.73 -7.63
N ARG A 26 2.39 13.76 -8.17
CA ARG A 26 2.81 14.74 -9.17
C ARG A 26 1.99 14.63 -10.46
N ARG A 27 1.73 13.42 -10.93
CA ARG A 27 0.90 13.19 -12.13
C ARG A 27 -0.54 13.63 -11.92
N LEU A 28 -1.11 13.38 -10.74
CA LEU A 28 -2.46 13.86 -10.39
C LEU A 28 -2.51 15.39 -10.28
N MET A 29 -1.50 16.03 -9.70
CA MET A 29 -1.38 17.49 -9.65
C MET A 29 -1.31 18.08 -11.06
N ALA A 30 -0.56 17.49 -11.97
CA ALA A 30 -0.48 17.90 -13.36
C ALA A 30 -1.83 17.77 -14.11
N LYS A 31 -2.71 16.87 -13.63
CA LYS A 31 -4.09 16.71 -14.13
C LYS A 31 -5.10 17.63 -13.44
N GLY A 32 -4.64 18.56 -12.61
CA GLY A 32 -5.51 19.54 -11.92
C GLY A 32 -5.97 19.11 -10.52
N ARG A 33 -5.55 17.93 -10.02
CA ARG A 33 -5.90 17.43 -8.68
C ARG A 33 -4.82 17.83 -7.66
N LEU A 34 -4.66 19.13 -7.46
CA LEU A 34 -3.56 19.70 -6.67
C LEU A 34 -3.59 19.23 -5.20
N ASP A 35 -4.71 19.43 -4.52
CA ASP A 35 -4.82 19.09 -3.09
C ASP A 35 -4.74 17.59 -2.85
N PHE A 36 -5.38 16.80 -3.70
CA PHE A 36 -5.32 15.34 -3.61
C PHE A 36 -3.88 14.84 -3.78
N GLY A 37 -3.18 15.31 -4.81
CA GLY A 37 -1.79 14.92 -5.05
C GLY A 37 -0.86 15.31 -3.89
N ARG A 38 -1.03 16.49 -3.32
CA ARG A 38 -0.27 16.94 -2.13
C ARG A 38 -0.50 16.05 -0.92
N HIS A 39 -1.75 15.71 -0.64
CA HIS A 39 -2.09 14.80 0.46
C HIS A 39 -1.51 13.40 0.26
N LEU A 40 -1.59 12.87 -0.96
CA LEU A 40 -1.00 11.57 -1.27
C LEU A 40 0.52 11.57 -1.05
N ILE A 41 1.21 12.63 -1.47
CA ILE A 41 2.66 12.77 -1.25
C ILE A 41 2.97 12.78 0.25
N ALA A 42 2.21 13.55 1.04
CA ALA A 42 2.38 13.57 2.50
C ALA A 42 2.20 12.19 3.14
N HIS A 43 1.17 11.44 2.71
CA HIS A 43 0.93 10.06 3.16
C HIS A 43 2.08 9.11 2.79
N GLY A 44 2.73 9.30 1.65
CA GLY A 44 3.91 8.53 1.28
C GLY A 44 5.08 8.68 2.26
N PHE A 45 5.22 9.85 2.89
CA PHE A 45 6.28 10.10 3.89
C PHE A 45 6.00 9.48 5.26
N ILE A 46 4.73 9.22 5.60
CA ILE A 46 4.33 8.62 6.89
C ILE A 46 3.81 7.19 6.74
N HIS A 47 3.84 6.65 5.54
CA HIS A 47 3.38 5.28 5.26
C HIS A 47 4.10 4.28 6.17
N ASP A 48 3.33 3.40 6.79
CA ASP A 48 3.84 2.34 7.67
C ASP A 48 4.72 2.82 8.84
N ALA A 49 4.62 4.07 9.24
CA ALA A 49 5.39 4.62 10.37
C ALA A 49 5.17 3.82 11.67
N SER A 50 4.01 3.20 11.84
CA SER A 50 3.69 2.33 13.00
C SER A 50 4.63 1.12 13.13
N LYS A 51 5.24 0.69 12.04
CA LYS A 51 6.18 -0.46 12.05
C LYS A 51 7.49 -0.20 12.80
N PHE A 52 7.79 1.05 13.12
CA PHE A 52 9.02 1.42 13.85
C PHE A 52 8.84 1.48 15.35
N HIS A 53 7.69 1.12 15.90
CA HIS A 53 7.45 1.13 17.33
C HIS A 53 6.41 0.10 17.78
N GLY A 54 6.37 -0.15 19.10
CA GLY A 54 5.36 -1.02 19.71
C GLY A 54 5.41 -2.47 19.22
N VAL A 55 4.25 -3.11 19.23
CA VAL A 55 4.13 -4.53 18.93
C VAL A 55 4.55 -4.90 17.51
N GLU A 56 4.38 -4.01 16.54
CA GLU A 56 4.83 -4.25 15.18
C GLU A 56 6.35 -4.35 15.09
N TRP A 57 7.04 -3.42 15.70
CA TRP A 57 8.50 -3.45 15.77
C TRP A 57 9.01 -4.69 16.50
N GLU A 58 8.48 -4.95 17.69
CA GLU A 58 8.89 -6.08 18.53
C GLU A 58 8.62 -7.44 17.91
N CYS A 59 7.54 -7.59 17.16
CA CYS A 59 7.16 -8.87 16.55
C CYS A 59 7.77 -9.11 15.17
N LEU A 60 8.07 -8.05 14.40
CA LEU A 60 8.51 -8.19 13.00
C LEU A 60 10.04 -8.15 12.85
N HIS A 61 10.79 -7.64 13.83
CA HIS A 61 12.21 -7.35 13.67
C HIS A 61 13.11 -7.97 14.72
N THR A 62 12.67 -9.03 15.41
CA THR A 62 13.41 -9.60 16.55
C THR A 62 14.16 -10.89 16.24
N SER A 63 13.86 -11.62 15.16
CA SER A 63 14.52 -12.89 14.85
C SER A 63 14.35 -13.30 13.39
N ASP A 64 15.16 -14.24 12.94
CA ASP A 64 15.14 -14.80 11.58
C ASP A 64 13.84 -15.54 11.25
N GLU A 65 13.25 -16.16 12.25
CA GLU A 65 11.98 -16.86 12.12
C GLU A 65 10.97 -16.27 13.10
N VAL A 66 10.00 -15.53 12.55
CA VAL A 66 8.89 -15.04 13.36
C VAL A 66 7.76 -16.08 13.28
N PRO A 67 7.37 -16.70 14.40
CA PRO A 67 6.25 -17.63 14.42
C PRO A 67 4.98 -16.96 13.86
N ARG A 68 4.16 -17.74 13.12
CA ARG A 68 2.94 -17.22 12.50
C ARG A 68 2.03 -16.50 13.49
N GLU A 69 1.94 -17.00 14.72
CA GLU A 69 1.14 -16.38 15.78
C GLU A 69 1.64 -14.98 16.15
N ARG A 70 2.96 -14.77 16.19
CA ARG A 70 3.54 -13.43 16.43
C ARG A 70 3.35 -12.50 15.24
N LEU A 71 3.43 -13.04 14.01
CA LEU A 71 3.11 -12.27 12.81
C LEU A 71 1.67 -11.78 12.83
N GLU A 72 0.72 -12.62 13.22
CA GLU A 72 -0.70 -12.24 13.31
C GLU A 72 -0.94 -11.17 14.39
N VAL A 73 -0.24 -11.24 15.52
CA VAL A 73 -0.29 -10.22 16.59
C VAL A 73 0.18 -8.85 16.09
N ALA A 74 1.15 -8.81 15.18
CA ALA A 74 1.62 -7.56 14.59
C ALA A 74 0.76 -7.10 13.39
N VAL A 75 0.43 -8.03 12.49
CA VAL A 75 -0.27 -7.72 11.23
C VAL A 75 -1.72 -7.27 11.45
N ARG A 76 -2.43 -7.87 12.40
CA ARG A 76 -3.82 -7.53 12.66
C ARG A 76 -4.00 -6.09 13.17
N PRO A 77 -3.26 -5.62 14.20
CA PRO A 77 -3.28 -4.20 14.58
C PRO A 77 -2.83 -3.28 13.46
N HIS A 78 -1.78 -3.66 12.71
CA HIS A 78 -1.29 -2.87 11.58
C HIS A 78 -2.41 -2.54 10.59
N ARG A 79 -3.12 -3.55 10.12
CA ARG A 79 -4.21 -3.38 9.15
C ARG A 79 -5.39 -2.57 9.71
N ARG A 80 -5.63 -2.61 11.01
CA ARG A 80 -6.73 -1.88 11.66
C ARG A 80 -6.39 -0.44 12.02
N THR A 81 -5.12 -0.09 12.07
CA THR A 81 -4.66 1.24 12.48
C THR A 81 -4.03 2.06 11.36
N ASN A 82 -3.82 1.45 10.19
CA ASN A 82 -3.28 2.12 9.01
C ASN A 82 -4.35 2.26 7.92
N GLU A 83 -4.63 3.48 7.54
CA GLU A 83 -5.76 3.88 6.69
C GLU A 83 -5.66 3.39 5.23
N HIS A 84 -4.48 2.98 4.80
CA HIS A 84 -4.29 2.39 3.46
C HIS A 84 -4.67 0.91 3.38
N HIS A 85 -5.19 0.33 4.45
CA HIS A 85 -5.72 -1.01 4.48
C HIS A 85 -7.26 -1.03 4.55
N PRO A 86 -7.94 -1.85 3.73
CA PRO A 86 -9.41 -1.95 3.76
C PRO A 86 -9.97 -2.30 5.13
N GLU A 87 -9.24 -3.05 5.95
CA GLU A 87 -9.65 -3.47 7.29
C GLU A 87 -9.84 -2.29 8.27
N TYR A 88 -9.10 -1.18 8.05
CA TYR A 88 -9.30 0.06 8.84
C TYR A 88 -10.73 0.60 8.68
N TRP A 89 -11.30 0.44 7.50
CA TRP A 89 -12.60 0.99 7.12
C TRP A 89 -13.76 -0.01 7.26
N GLY A 90 -13.47 -1.25 7.70
CA GLY A 90 -14.45 -2.32 7.76
C GLY A 90 -14.83 -2.91 6.39
N GLY A 91 -14.06 -2.60 5.36
CA GLY A 91 -14.21 -3.10 3.99
C GLY A 91 -13.80 -2.08 2.94
N ILE A 92 -13.44 -2.57 1.76
CA ILE A 92 -13.00 -1.71 0.65
C ILE A 92 -14.08 -0.72 0.20
N GLU A 93 -15.34 -1.09 0.30
CA GLU A 93 -16.49 -0.27 -0.08
C GLU A 93 -16.62 1.03 0.73
N ASN A 94 -16.03 1.08 1.91
CA ASN A 94 -16.03 2.25 2.79
C ASN A 94 -14.73 3.08 2.69
N MET A 95 -13.78 2.62 1.89
CA MET A 95 -12.44 3.21 1.82
C MET A 95 -12.45 4.49 0.96
N PRO A 96 -12.02 5.65 1.51
CA PRO A 96 -11.96 6.89 0.73
C PRO A 96 -10.91 6.83 -0.39
N GLU A 97 -11.13 7.63 -1.41
CA GLU A 97 -10.30 7.67 -2.62
C GLU A 97 -8.80 7.89 -2.33
N LEU A 98 -8.46 8.79 -1.39
CA LEU A 98 -7.08 9.07 -1.03
C LEU A 98 -6.34 7.81 -0.54
N PHE A 99 -6.99 7.02 0.30
CA PHE A 99 -6.39 5.81 0.86
C PHE A 99 -6.38 4.65 -0.13
N VAL A 100 -7.30 4.62 -1.08
CA VAL A 100 -7.22 3.73 -2.24
C VAL A 100 -5.97 4.04 -3.07
N ALA A 101 -5.67 5.31 -3.29
CA ALA A 101 -4.45 5.73 -4.00
C ALA A 101 -3.17 5.29 -3.25
N GLU A 102 -3.12 5.49 -1.94
CA GLU A 102 -1.98 5.05 -1.10
C GLU A 102 -1.83 3.53 -1.13
N MET A 103 -2.94 2.79 -1.03
CA MET A 103 -2.96 1.32 -1.16
C MET A 103 -2.40 0.85 -2.50
N VAL A 104 -2.78 1.49 -3.59
CA VAL A 104 -2.24 1.18 -4.94
C VAL A 104 -0.73 1.43 -4.99
N CYS A 105 -0.24 2.50 -4.38
CA CYS A 105 1.19 2.78 -4.29
C CYS A 105 1.93 1.69 -3.48
N ASP A 106 1.34 1.21 -2.39
CA ASP A 106 1.87 0.09 -1.60
C ASP A 106 1.95 -1.19 -2.44
N TRP A 107 0.89 -1.54 -3.16
CA TRP A 107 0.88 -2.69 -4.07
C TRP A 107 1.93 -2.57 -5.17
N TYR A 108 2.11 -1.38 -5.72
CA TYR A 108 3.13 -1.12 -6.72
C TYR A 108 4.54 -1.30 -6.15
N ALA A 109 4.80 -0.79 -4.95
CA ALA A 109 6.07 -1.00 -4.26
C ALA A 109 6.36 -2.50 -4.06
N ARG A 110 5.37 -3.27 -3.62
CA ARG A 110 5.50 -4.74 -3.50
C ARG A 110 5.78 -5.42 -4.83
N SER A 111 5.11 -4.98 -5.90
CA SER A 111 5.38 -5.55 -7.24
C SER A 111 6.81 -5.29 -7.69
N GLN A 112 7.37 -4.13 -7.37
CA GLN A 112 8.77 -3.81 -7.66
C GLN A 112 9.73 -4.66 -6.82
N GLU A 113 9.44 -4.87 -5.53
CA GLU A 113 10.25 -5.71 -4.65
C GLU A 113 10.32 -7.17 -5.13
N PHE A 114 9.21 -7.71 -5.62
CA PHE A 114 9.11 -9.11 -6.05
C PHE A 114 9.27 -9.32 -7.56
N GLY A 115 9.44 -8.26 -8.33
CA GLY A 115 9.57 -8.34 -9.79
C GLY A 115 8.31 -8.86 -10.49
N THR A 116 7.12 -8.52 -9.97
CA THR A 116 5.82 -8.94 -10.51
C THR A 116 5.12 -7.80 -11.26
N ASP A 117 4.17 -8.13 -12.13
CA ASP A 117 3.33 -7.12 -12.78
C ASP A 117 2.16 -6.75 -11.86
N LEU A 118 2.03 -5.45 -11.55
CA LEU A 118 0.99 -4.92 -10.68
C LEU A 118 -0.42 -5.25 -11.19
N ARG A 119 -0.65 -5.13 -12.48
CA ARG A 119 -1.97 -5.35 -13.09
C ARG A 119 -2.40 -6.81 -13.01
N GLU A 120 -1.47 -7.72 -13.26
CA GLU A 120 -1.71 -9.17 -13.14
C GLU A 120 -2.00 -9.56 -11.68
N TRP A 121 -1.24 -9.02 -10.75
CA TRP A 121 -1.45 -9.27 -9.33
C TRP A 121 -2.82 -8.76 -8.87
N ILE A 122 -3.23 -7.56 -9.29
CA ILE A 122 -4.54 -7.00 -8.93
C ILE A 122 -5.67 -7.89 -9.48
N ARG A 123 -5.61 -8.26 -10.76
CA ARG A 123 -6.63 -9.12 -11.38
C ARG A 123 -6.68 -10.52 -10.77
N GLY A 124 -5.52 -11.09 -10.46
CA GLY A 124 -5.42 -12.46 -9.96
C GLY A 124 -5.65 -12.61 -8.46
N HIS A 125 -5.46 -11.56 -7.68
CA HIS A 125 -5.47 -11.65 -6.21
C HIS A 125 -6.26 -10.56 -5.50
N ALA A 126 -6.06 -9.29 -5.84
CA ALA A 126 -6.63 -8.19 -5.05
C ALA A 126 -8.16 -8.12 -5.18
N TYR A 127 -8.70 -8.30 -6.35
CA TYR A 127 -10.14 -8.22 -6.57
C TYR A 127 -10.91 -9.26 -5.74
N GLU A 128 -10.44 -10.49 -5.70
CA GLU A 128 -11.06 -11.55 -4.90
C GLU A 128 -10.82 -11.32 -3.41
N ARG A 129 -9.58 -11.06 -3.02
CA ARG A 129 -9.19 -10.91 -1.61
C ARG A 129 -9.94 -9.79 -0.89
N PHE A 130 -10.12 -8.65 -1.54
CA PHE A 130 -10.75 -7.47 -0.96
C PHE A 130 -12.21 -7.30 -1.36
N HIS A 131 -12.79 -8.26 -2.09
CA HIS A 131 -14.17 -8.21 -2.58
C HIS A 131 -14.46 -6.94 -3.39
N ILE A 132 -13.57 -6.61 -4.34
CA ILE A 132 -13.68 -5.42 -5.19
C ILE A 132 -14.62 -5.74 -6.35
N GLU A 133 -15.81 -5.16 -6.30
CA GLU A 133 -16.82 -5.35 -7.35
C GLU A 133 -16.44 -4.62 -8.64
N PRO A 134 -16.63 -5.24 -9.83
CA PRO A 134 -16.18 -4.69 -11.11
C PRO A 134 -16.72 -3.31 -11.49
N GLU A 135 -17.90 -2.93 -10.99
CA GLU A 135 -18.55 -1.65 -11.29
C GLU A 135 -18.58 -0.69 -10.10
N SER A 136 -17.83 -1.00 -9.05
CA SER A 136 -17.75 -0.14 -7.86
C SER A 136 -16.91 1.11 -8.11
N GLU A 137 -17.12 2.12 -7.29
CA GLU A 137 -16.29 3.32 -7.24
C GLU A 137 -14.81 2.98 -7.00
N GLN A 138 -14.56 2.08 -6.05
CA GLN A 138 -13.21 1.64 -5.70
C GLN A 138 -12.51 0.94 -6.85
N HIS A 139 -13.22 0.12 -7.61
CA HIS A 139 -12.69 -0.49 -8.82
C HIS A 139 -12.28 0.58 -9.85
N ALA A 140 -13.13 1.58 -10.07
CA ALA A 140 -12.82 2.70 -10.97
C ALA A 140 -11.62 3.50 -10.50
N TRP A 141 -11.50 3.80 -9.20
CA TRP A 141 -10.36 4.50 -8.64
C TRP A 141 -9.07 3.69 -8.77
N ILE A 142 -9.10 2.41 -8.46
CA ILE A 142 -7.93 1.52 -8.61
C ILE A 142 -7.44 1.55 -10.07
N THR A 143 -8.34 1.36 -11.03
CA THR A 143 -8.01 1.41 -12.46
C THR A 143 -7.36 2.75 -12.82
N TYR A 144 -7.97 3.85 -12.42
CA TYR A 144 -7.48 5.20 -12.69
C TYR A 144 -6.10 5.45 -12.10
N PHE A 145 -5.86 5.06 -10.85
CA PHE A 145 -4.57 5.25 -10.20
C PHE A 145 -3.48 4.36 -10.78
N VAL A 146 -3.80 3.11 -11.09
CA VAL A 146 -2.86 2.19 -11.76
C VAL A 146 -2.44 2.74 -13.13
N GLU A 147 -3.40 3.16 -13.94
CA GLU A 147 -3.10 3.73 -15.27
C GLU A 147 -2.29 5.03 -15.16
N THR A 148 -2.63 5.89 -14.22
CA THR A 148 -1.89 7.14 -13.98
C THR A 148 -0.46 6.85 -13.49
N LEU A 149 -0.30 5.92 -12.57
CA LEU A 149 1.00 5.54 -12.01
C LEU A 149 1.91 4.88 -13.05
N LEU A 150 1.38 3.97 -13.85
CA LEU A 150 2.14 3.25 -14.87
C LEU A 150 2.32 4.03 -16.17
N GLY A 151 1.46 5.01 -16.44
CA GLY A 151 1.43 5.75 -17.70
C GLY A 151 0.97 4.92 -18.89
N LYS A 152 0.17 3.88 -18.65
CA LYS A 152 -0.35 2.96 -19.65
C LYS A 152 -1.68 2.33 -19.22
N PRO A 153 -2.50 1.79 -20.17
CA PRO A 153 -3.77 1.17 -19.85
C PRO A 153 -3.64 0.01 -18.86
N PHE A 154 -4.67 -0.16 -18.03
CA PHE A 154 -4.75 -1.31 -17.11
C PHE A 154 -4.83 -2.63 -17.90
N GLY A 155 -5.51 -2.60 -19.00
CA GLY A 155 -5.58 -3.71 -19.93
C GLY A 155 -6.85 -4.52 -19.85
#